data_05614ecd73adf4d72a43e12b75b90f23
#
_entry.id   05614ecd73adf4d72a43e12b75b90f23
#
_cell.length_a   1.000
_cell.length_b   1.000
_cell.length_c   1.000
_cell.angle_alpha   90.00
_cell.angle_beta   90.00
_cell.angle_gamma   90.00
#
_symmetry.space_group_name_H-M   'P 1'
#
loop_
_entity.id
_entity.type
_entity.pdbx_description
1 polymer ?
#
loop_
_entity_poly.entity_id
_entity_poly.type
_entity_poly.pdbx_seq_one_letter_code
_entity_poly.pdbx_strand_id
1 'polypeptide(L)'
;MNKFLFIFSSLFISQNAFANQPVEWQLGFQKAASESMREIVAFHDYLLLPIIVAISVFVLFLMLYACIKFRASANPNPSKRTHNVAVEVLWTLIPCLILIVIAVPSFKILYKQDAIPKADLTIKAIGYQWYWGYEYPDENIIFESYMVEDKDLRSDQPRLLAVDNEVVVPVNKVVKVLITANDVLHAWALPSFGVKRDAVPGRINETWFKAEKVGTYYGQCSELCGIKHAFMPIAVKVVTDEEYEDWLSEAKEKFAKEEIENNNLKLVSK
;
A
#
# COMPACT_ATOMS: atom_id res chain seq x y z
N MET A 1 -29.18 27.46 51.79
CA MET A 1 -27.81 26.84 51.59
C MET A 1 -27.92 25.81 50.47
N ASN A 2 -27.71 26.25 49.26
CA ASN A 2 -27.80 25.39 48.07
C ASN A 2 -26.46 24.75 47.79
N LYS A 3 -26.40 23.41 47.87
CA LYS A 3 -25.22 22.65 47.43
C LYS A 3 -25.34 22.42 45.92
N PHE A 4 -24.53 23.14 45.15
CA PHE A 4 -24.31 22.85 43.74
C PHE A 4 -23.50 21.57 43.63
N LEU A 5 -24.13 20.53 43.11
CA LEU A 5 -23.47 19.27 42.69
C LEU A 5 -22.88 19.52 41.30
N PHE A 6 -21.58 19.69 41.21
CA PHE A 6 -20.86 19.62 39.90
C PHE A 6 -20.78 18.16 39.47
N ILE A 7 -21.62 17.80 38.51
CA ILE A 7 -21.47 16.54 37.77
C ILE A 7 -20.39 16.78 36.71
N PHE A 8 -19.18 16.30 36.95
CA PHE A 8 -18.13 16.16 35.93
C PHE A 8 -18.58 15.05 35.00
N SER A 9 -19.23 15.42 33.90
CA SER A 9 -19.46 14.51 32.75
C SER A 9 -18.11 14.36 32.05
N SER A 10 -17.39 13.27 32.34
CA SER A 10 -16.26 12.84 31.55
C SER A 10 -16.78 12.48 30.17
N LEU A 11 -16.65 13.42 29.24
CA LEU A 11 -16.76 13.12 27.81
C LEU A 11 -15.61 12.13 27.48
N PHE A 12 -15.95 10.85 27.44
CA PHE A 12 -15.17 9.88 26.70
C PHE A 12 -15.25 10.28 25.23
N ILE A 13 -14.27 11.04 24.78
CA ILE A 13 -14.00 11.18 23.35
C ILE A 13 -13.51 9.81 22.93
N SER A 14 -14.42 8.98 22.42
CA SER A 14 -14.02 7.78 21.67
C SER A 14 -13.13 8.29 20.53
N GLN A 15 -11.83 8.05 20.64
CA GLN A 15 -10.93 8.21 19.49
C GLN A 15 -11.42 7.21 18.46
N ASN A 16 -12.20 7.69 17.50
CA ASN A 16 -12.50 6.87 16.33
C ASN A 16 -11.18 6.46 15.73
N ALA A 17 -10.83 5.17 15.85
CA ALA A 17 -9.64 4.62 15.23
C ALA A 17 -9.71 4.97 13.75
N PHE A 18 -8.72 5.73 13.27
CA PHE A 18 -8.68 6.15 11.88
C PHE A 18 -8.41 4.91 11.03
N ALA A 19 -9.39 4.49 10.24
CA ALA A 19 -9.22 3.43 9.26
C ALA A 19 -8.94 4.04 7.88
N ASN A 20 -7.85 3.63 7.23
CA ASN A 20 -7.51 4.08 5.89
C ASN A 20 -7.58 2.91 4.90
N GLN A 21 -8.65 2.93 4.11
CA GLN A 21 -9.01 1.92 3.12
C GLN A 21 -9.41 2.60 1.81
N PRO A 22 -9.50 1.85 0.70
CA PRO A 22 -10.10 2.35 -0.53
C PRO A 22 -11.52 2.85 -0.30
N VAL A 23 -11.89 3.95 -0.96
CA VAL A 23 -13.25 4.50 -0.94
C VAL A 23 -13.90 4.32 -2.31
N GLU A 24 -15.24 4.32 -2.34
CA GLU A 24 -15.99 4.21 -3.60
C GLU A 24 -15.60 5.30 -4.60
N TRP A 25 -15.42 4.92 -5.87
CA TRP A 25 -15.06 5.83 -6.97
C TRP A 25 -13.79 6.63 -6.76
N GLN A 26 -12.87 6.14 -5.97
CA GLN A 26 -11.61 6.83 -5.66
C GLN A 26 -10.81 7.15 -6.93
N LEU A 27 -10.63 8.44 -7.23
CA LEU A 27 -9.86 8.92 -8.38
C LEU A 27 -8.38 9.18 -8.06
N GLY A 28 -8.03 9.28 -6.78
CA GLY A 28 -6.68 9.53 -6.31
C GLY A 28 -6.15 8.39 -5.45
N PHE A 29 -5.00 8.62 -4.86
CA PHE A 29 -4.41 7.69 -3.90
C PHE A 29 -5.16 7.65 -2.58
N GLN A 30 -4.98 6.59 -1.80
CA GLN A 30 -5.36 6.56 -0.39
C GLN A 30 -4.64 7.68 0.37
N LYS A 31 -5.21 8.13 1.48
CA LYS A 31 -4.60 9.19 2.30
C LYS A 31 -3.22 8.75 2.76
N ALA A 32 -2.22 9.59 2.51
CA ALA A 32 -0.86 9.33 2.93
C ALA A 32 -0.74 9.29 4.46
N ALA A 33 -0.14 8.24 4.99
CA ALA A 33 0.11 8.05 6.42
C ALA A 33 1.59 7.88 6.73
N SER A 34 2.47 8.10 5.75
CA SER A 34 3.92 8.13 5.86
C SER A 34 4.50 9.30 5.06
N GLU A 35 5.73 9.69 5.38
CA GLU A 35 6.47 10.68 4.59
C GLU A 35 6.69 10.20 3.15
N SER A 36 7.06 8.93 2.96
CA SER A 36 7.28 8.34 1.64
C SER A 36 6.05 8.44 0.75
N MET A 37 4.85 8.13 1.28
CA MET A 37 3.62 8.24 0.51
C MET A 37 3.26 9.70 0.17
N ARG A 38 3.52 10.65 1.07
CA ARG A 38 3.32 12.08 0.75
C ARG A 38 4.21 12.55 -0.40
N GLU A 39 5.47 12.10 -0.44
CA GLU A 39 6.39 12.43 -1.54
C GLU A 39 5.92 11.80 -2.87
N ILE A 40 5.43 10.55 -2.85
CA ILE A 40 4.85 9.88 -4.01
C ILE A 40 3.64 10.65 -4.53
N VAL A 41 2.71 11.01 -3.65
CA VAL A 41 1.50 11.79 -4.02
C VAL A 41 1.90 13.15 -4.58
N ALA A 42 2.82 13.86 -3.94
CA ALA A 42 3.28 15.15 -4.44
C ALA A 42 3.96 15.05 -5.82
N PHE A 43 4.81 14.06 -6.02
CA PHE A 43 5.44 13.79 -7.32
C PHE A 43 4.40 13.50 -8.40
N HIS A 44 3.40 12.67 -8.10
CA HIS A 44 2.34 12.35 -9.02
C HIS A 44 1.47 13.58 -9.33
N ASP A 45 0.93 14.26 -8.32
CA ASP A 45 -0.09 15.29 -8.50
C ASP A 45 0.47 16.60 -9.08
N TYR A 46 1.71 16.97 -8.71
CA TYR A 46 2.29 18.24 -9.14
C TYR A 46 3.22 18.13 -10.36
N LEU A 47 3.70 16.94 -10.71
CA LEU A 47 4.56 16.78 -11.88
C LEU A 47 3.99 15.80 -12.91
N LEU A 48 3.73 14.56 -12.49
CA LEU A 48 3.40 13.49 -13.43
C LEU A 48 2.03 13.68 -14.06
N LEU A 49 1.01 13.92 -13.24
CA LEU A 49 -0.38 14.09 -13.70
C LEU A 49 -0.55 15.29 -14.64
N PRO A 50 -0.01 16.51 -14.37
CA PRO A 50 -0.06 17.63 -15.31
C PRO A 50 0.59 17.29 -16.66
N ILE A 51 1.74 16.61 -16.66
CA ILE A 51 2.42 16.20 -17.89
C ILE A 51 1.54 15.22 -18.70
N ILE A 52 1.00 14.19 -18.04
CA ILE A 52 0.15 13.18 -18.69
C ILE A 52 -1.11 13.83 -19.28
N VAL A 53 -1.77 14.70 -18.52
CA VAL A 53 -2.96 15.43 -18.98
C VAL A 53 -2.63 16.33 -20.18
N ALA A 54 -1.52 17.08 -20.10
CA ALA A 54 -1.08 17.95 -21.20
C ALA A 54 -0.81 17.15 -22.49
N ILE A 55 -0.13 16.02 -22.39
CA ILE A 55 0.13 15.12 -23.54
C ILE A 55 -1.19 14.57 -24.10
N SER A 56 -2.09 14.10 -23.24
CA SER A 56 -3.37 13.53 -23.65
C SER A 56 -4.25 14.56 -24.37
N VAL A 57 -4.35 15.77 -23.83
CA VAL A 57 -5.09 16.88 -24.46
C VAL A 57 -4.45 17.29 -25.77
N PHE A 58 -3.13 17.37 -25.85
CA PHE A 58 -2.40 17.69 -27.07
C PHE A 58 -2.66 16.66 -28.17
N VAL A 59 -2.58 15.36 -27.85
CA VAL A 59 -2.85 14.29 -28.82
C VAL A 59 -4.31 14.33 -29.27
N LEU A 60 -5.25 14.50 -28.33
CA LEU A 60 -6.69 14.66 -28.67
C LEU A 60 -6.90 15.83 -29.62
N PHE A 61 -6.29 16.98 -29.35
CA PHE A 61 -6.34 18.14 -30.24
C PHE A 61 -5.82 17.84 -31.64
N LEU A 62 -4.66 17.18 -31.76
CA LEU A 62 -4.10 16.77 -33.04
C LEU A 62 -5.01 15.82 -33.82
N MET A 63 -5.62 14.85 -33.13
CA MET A 63 -6.57 13.93 -33.74
C MET A 63 -7.81 14.66 -34.28
N LEU A 64 -8.42 15.50 -33.45
CA LEU A 64 -9.58 16.31 -33.89
C LEU A 64 -9.24 17.26 -35.05
N TYR A 65 -8.09 17.94 -34.99
CA TYR A 65 -7.58 18.77 -36.07
C TYR A 65 -7.41 17.95 -37.35
N ALA A 66 -6.79 16.78 -37.28
CA ALA A 66 -6.61 15.90 -38.44
C ALA A 66 -7.96 15.46 -39.03
N CYS A 67 -8.90 15.01 -38.21
CA CYS A 67 -10.23 14.58 -38.63
C CYS A 67 -11.04 15.72 -39.31
N ILE A 68 -10.93 16.93 -38.80
CA ILE A 68 -11.68 18.09 -39.34
C ILE A 68 -11.00 18.67 -40.60
N LYS A 69 -9.67 18.89 -40.51
CA LYS A 69 -8.93 19.59 -41.56
C LYS A 69 -8.69 18.74 -42.80
N PHE A 70 -8.42 17.45 -42.59
CA PHE A 70 -8.01 16.54 -43.66
C PHE A 70 -9.11 15.56 -44.10
N ARG A 71 -10.38 15.79 -43.72
CA ARG A 71 -11.51 15.00 -44.23
C ARG A 71 -11.62 15.14 -45.75
N ALA A 72 -12.10 14.15 -46.45
CA ALA A 72 -12.19 14.11 -47.91
C ALA A 72 -12.86 15.32 -48.54
N SER A 73 -13.95 15.82 -47.93
CA SER A 73 -14.67 17.03 -48.41
C SER A 73 -13.90 18.34 -48.21
N ALA A 74 -13.00 18.43 -47.24
CA ALA A 74 -12.22 19.63 -46.96
C ALA A 74 -10.82 19.60 -47.61
N ASN A 75 -10.32 18.39 -47.98
CA ASN A 75 -9.01 18.21 -48.55
C ASN A 75 -9.05 17.26 -49.76
N PRO A 76 -9.69 17.69 -50.88
CA PRO A 76 -9.85 16.83 -52.06
C PRO A 76 -8.53 16.48 -52.76
N ASN A 77 -7.50 17.32 -52.60
CA ASN A 77 -6.17 17.13 -53.18
C ASN A 77 -5.11 17.05 -52.08
N PRO A 78 -4.94 15.89 -51.40
CA PRO A 78 -4.01 15.76 -50.29
C PRO A 78 -2.56 15.90 -50.73
N SER A 79 -1.74 16.51 -49.89
CA SER A 79 -0.30 16.62 -50.09
C SER A 79 0.35 15.22 -50.13
N LYS A 80 1.31 15.05 -51.05
CA LYS A 80 2.12 13.81 -51.15
C LYS A 80 3.40 13.85 -50.31
N ARG A 81 3.57 14.90 -49.46
CA ARG A 81 4.73 15.00 -48.56
C ARG A 81 4.61 13.93 -47.46
N THR A 82 5.59 13.05 -47.39
CA THR A 82 5.57 11.89 -46.46
C THR A 82 6.45 12.06 -45.25
N HIS A 83 7.38 13.00 -45.21
CA HIS A 83 8.35 13.19 -44.15
C HIS A 83 8.70 14.65 -43.89
N ASN A 84 9.16 14.96 -42.68
CA ASN A 84 9.70 16.27 -42.28
C ASN A 84 10.73 16.05 -41.15
N VAL A 85 12.02 16.11 -41.50
CA VAL A 85 13.13 15.85 -40.58
C VAL A 85 13.05 16.74 -39.32
N ALA A 86 12.68 18.01 -39.42
CA ALA A 86 12.60 18.89 -38.25
C ALA A 86 11.52 18.41 -37.27
N VAL A 87 10.36 17.99 -37.75
CA VAL A 87 9.28 17.45 -36.92
C VAL A 87 9.72 16.11 -36.30
N GLU A 88 10.43 15.25 -37.03
CA GLU A 88 10.95 13.98 -36.57
C GLU A 88 11.96 14.16 -35.44
N VAL A 89 12.86 15.10 -35.58
CA VAL A 89 13.80 15.45 -34.51
C VAL A 89 13.04 15.96 -33.26
N LEU A 90 12.05 16.84 -33.44
CA LEU A 90 11.28 17.39 -32.33
C LEU A 90 10.49 16.32 -31.57
N TRP A 91 9.81 15.41 -32.28
CA TRP A 91 9.02 14.37 -31.58
C TRP A 91 9.88 13.30 -30.91
N THR A 92 11.18 13.22 -31.24
CA THR A 92 12.15 12.38 -30.53
C THR A 92 12.73 13.11 -29.30
N LEU A 93 13.18 14.36 -29.49
CA LEU A 93 13.87 15.10 -28.42
C LEU A 93 12.93 15.54 -27.29
N ILE A 94 11.70 15.99 -27.61
CA ILE A 94 10.77 16.47 -26.58
C ILE A 94 10.40 15.38 -25.58
N PRO A 95 9.98 14.15 -25.98
CA PRO A 95 9.74 13.06 -25.05
C PRO A 95 10.97 12.69 -24.22
N CYS A 96 12.18 12.67 -24.82
CA CYS A 96 13.40 12.41 -24.09
C CYS A 96 13.64 13.45 -22.98
N LEU A 97 13.44 14.73 -23.27
CA LEU A 97 13.58 15.80 -22.27
C LEU A 97 12.53 15.69 -21.16
N ILE A 98 11.28 15.34 -21.49
CA ILE A 98 10.22 15.09 -20.50
C ILE A 98 10.61 13.94 -19.57
N LEU A 99 11.12 12.84 -20.13
CA LEU A 99 11.58 11.69 -19.32
C LEU A 99 12.76 12.08 -18.40
N ILE A 100 13.71 12.89 -18.84
CA ILE A 100 14.80 13.38 -17.99
C ILE A 100 14.25 14.20 -16.81
N VAL A 101 13.30 15.10 -17.07
CA VAL A 101 12.65 15.93 -16.03
C VAL A 101 11.94 15.04 -15.00
N ILE A 102 11.25 14.00 -15.43
CA ILE A 102 10.55 13.04 -14.54
C ILE A 102 11.56 12.16 -13.78
N ALA A 103 12.64 11.73 -14.43
CA ALA A 103 13.58 10.77 -13.86
C ALA A 103 14.27 11.30 -12.58
N VAL A 104 14.65 12.58 -12.55
CA VAL A 104 15.40 13.14 -11.42
C VAL A 104 14.64 13.01 -10.08
N PRO A 105 13.40 13.52 -9.92
CA PRO A 105 12.65 13.35 -8.67
C PRO A 105 12.23 11.90 -8.45
N SER A 106 11.92 11.13 -9.50
CA SER A 106 11.57 9.71 -9.40
C SER A 106 12.68 8.88 -8.79
N PHE A 107 13.91 9.01 -9.27
CA PHE A 107 15.06 8.30 -8.69
C PHE A 107 15.36 8.74 -7.25
N LYS A 108 15.15 10.02 -6.92
CA LYS A 108 15.31 10.48 -5.53
C LYS A 108 14.36 9.74 -4.58
N ILE A 109 13.10 9.58 -4.95
CA ILE A 109 12.11 8.83 -4.16
C ILE A 109 12.48 7.35 -4.10
N LEU A 110 12.85 6.75 -5.22
CA LEU A 110 13.25 5.35 -5.31
C LEU A 110 14.42 5.02 -4.38
N TYR A 111 15.50 5.77 -4.46
CA TYR A 111 16.68 5.54 -3.60
C TYR A 111 16.40 5.81 -2.12
N LYS A 112 15.52 6.76 -1.81
CA LYS A 112 15.08 6.99 -0.43
C LYS A 112 14.34 5.79 0.13
N GLN A 113 13.51 5.13 -0.67
CA GLN A 113 12.77 3.93 -0.25
C GLN A 113 13.67 2.69 -0.12
N ASP A 114 14.70 2.56 -0.93
CA ASP A 114 15.66 1.46 -0.86
C ASP A 114 16.66 1.61 0.30
N ALA A 115 16.93 2.83 0.74
CA ALA A 115 17.83 3.09 1.86
C ALA A 115 17.09 2.92 3.19
N ILE A 116 17.20 1.75 3.80
CA ILE A 116 16.51 1.44 5.07
C ILE A 116 17.23 2.17 6.22
N PRO A 117 16.55 3.07 6.96
CA PRO A 117 17.11 3.69 8.16
C PRO A 117 17.34 2.65 9.27
N LYS A 118 17.97 3.05 10.37
CA LYS A 118 18.05 2.18 11.55
C LYS A 118 16.61 1.81 11.99
N ALA A 119 16.29 0.53 11.92
CA ALA A 119 14.98 0.04 12.31
C ALA A 119 14.81 0.07 13.83
N ASP A 120 13.61 0.47 14.27
CA ASP A 120 13.16 0.35 15.65
C ASP A 120 12.46 -0.99 15.89
N LEU A 121 11.84 -1.54 14.85
CA LEU A 121 11.12 -2.81 14.84
C LEU A 121 11.39 -3.54 13.53
N THR A 122 11.59 -4.86 13.60
CA THR A 122 11.66 -5.73 12.42
C THR A 122 10.49 -6.71 12.44
N ILE A 123 9.77 -6.81 11.32
CA ILE A 123 8.77 -7.85 11.08
C ILE A 123 9.13 -8.61 9.82
N LYS A 124 8.67 -9.88 9.72
CA LYS A 124 8.81 -10.67 8.51
C LYS A 124 7.42 -11.07 8.03
N ALA A 125 7.15 -10.81 6.75
CA ALA A 125 5.93 -11.19 6.06
C ALA A 125 6.23 -12.32 5.08
N ILE A 126 5.47 -13.39 5.15
CA ILE A 126 5.63 -14.60 4.33
C ILE A 126 4.33 -14.84 3.58
N GLY A 127 4.39 -14.79 2.24
CA GLY A 127 3.23 -15.08 1.38
C GLY A 127 2.99 -16.58 1.24
N TYR A 128 1.73 -16.96 1.36
CA TYR A 128 1.20 -18.31 1.11
C TYR A 128 -0.04 -18.23 0.24
N GLN A 129 -0.40 -19.30 -0.42
CA GLN A 129 -1.66 -19.44 -1.16
C GLN A 129 -2.79 -19.89 -0.20
N TRP A 130 -3.69 -19.03 0.29
CA TRP A 130 -3.81 -17.58 0.06
C TRP A 130 -4.02 -16.89 1.41
N TYR A 131 -2.93 -16.59 2.09
CA TYR A 131 -2.89 -15.88 3.37
C TYR A 131 -1.48 -15.32 3.60
N TRP A 132 -1.30 -14.55 4.67
CA TRP A 132 0.00 -14.05 5.08
C TRP A 132 0.42 -14.65 6.42
N GLY A 133 1.67 -15.12 6.50
CA GLY A 133 2.33 -15.43 7.77
C GLY A 133 3.17 -14.23 8.23
N TYR A 134 3.18 -13.99 9.53
CA TYR A 134 3.97 -12.92 10.14
C TYR A 134 4.85 -13.43 11.24
N GLU A 135 6.08 -12.93 11.30
CA GLU A 135 7.04 -13.19 12.38
C GLU A 135 7.53 -11.86 12.93
N TYR A 136 7.65 -11.76 14.25
CA TYR A 136 8.37 -10.71 14.96
C TYR A 136 9.63 -11.37 15.56
N PRO A 137 10.77 -11.33 14.86
CA PRO A 137 11.95 -12.13 15.20
C PRO A 137 12.53 -11.80 16.59
N ASP A 138 12.50 -10.52 16.96
CA ASP A 138 13.04 -10.05 18.24
C ASP A 138 12.15 -10.45 19.44
N GLU A 139 10.88 -10.78 19.20
CA GLU A 139 9.86 -11.08 20.20
C GLU A 139 9.44 -12.57 20.23
N ASN A 140 9.93 -13.36 19.28
CA ASN A 140 9.56 -14.77 19.06
C ASN A 140 8.04 -14.98 18.91
N ILE A 141 7.35 -14.05 18.23
CA ILE A 141 5.93 -14.14 17.92
C ILE A 141 5.77 -14.55 16.46
N ILE A 142 4.97 -15.59 16.22
CA ILE A 142 4.64 -16.09 14.86
C ILE A 142 3.13 -16.31 14.80
N PHE A 143 2.48 -15.81 13.74
CA PHE A 143 1.06 -16.06 13.51
C PHE A 143 0.71 -15.99 12.03
N GLU A 144 -0.43 -16.53 11.70
CA GLU A 144 -1.05 -16.46 10.40
C GLU A 144 -2.19 -15.43 10.38
N SER A 145 -2.44 -14.85 9.22
CA SER A 145 -3.43 -13.78 9.03
C SER A 145 -4.29 -14.14 7.82
N TYR A 146 -5.52 -14.52 8.08
CA TYR A 146 -6.51 -14.90 7.08
C TYR A 146 -7.57 -13.82 6.90
N MET A 147 -8.09 -13.70 5.68
CA MET A 147 -9.24 -12.83 5.41
C MET A 147 -10.48 -13.29 6.19
N VAL A 148 -11.15 -12.37 6.86
CA VAL A 148 -12.44 -12.63 7.53
C VAL A 148 -13.54 -12.83 6.47
N GLU A 149 -14.27 -13.92 6.57
CA GLU A 149 -15.42 -14.20 5.66
C GLU A 149 -16.61 -13.28 5.95
N ASP A 150 -17.42 -13.02 4.92
CA ASP A 150 -18.56 -12.10 5.01
C ASP A 150 -19.53 -12.42 6.17
N LYS A 151 -19.70 -13.70 6.52
CA LYS A 151 -20.58 -14.16 7.61
C LYS A 151 -20.04 -13.85 9.01
N ASP A 152 -18.71 -13.68 9.14
CA ASP A 152 -18.01 -13.47 10.42
C ASP A 152 -17.54 -12.00 10.56
N LEU A 153 -17.89 -11.15 9.58
CA LEU A 153 -17.48 -9.76 9.52
C LEU A 153 -18.24 -8.92 10.56
N ARG A 154 -17.52 -8.14 11.37
CA ARG A 154 -18.12 -7.15 12.27
C ARG A 154 -18.53 -5.89 11.49
N SER A 155 -19.47 -5.13 12.01
CA SER A 155 -20.00 -3.92 11.36
C SER A 155 -18.99 -2.80 11.17
N ASP A 156 -17.89 -2.82 11.92
CA ASP A 156 -16.79 -1.85 11.86
C ASP A 156 -15.65 -2.29 10.92
N GLN A 157 -15.71 -3.51 10.39
CA GLN A 157 -14.67 -4.09 9.55
C GLN A 157 -14.99 -3.95 8.06
N PRO A 158 -13.99 -3.57 7.22
CA PRO A 158 -14.19 -3.48 5.79
C PRO A 158 -14.23 -4.87 5.15
N ARG A 159 -15.24 -5.08 4.32
CA ARG A 159 -15.38 -6.29 3.51
C ARG A 159 -14.15 -6.50 2.62
N LEU A 160 -13.66 -7.75 2.53
CA LEU A 160 -12.51 -8.20 1.72
C LEU A 160 -11.15 -7.65 2.17
N LEU A 161 -11.08 -6.84 3.23
CA LEU A 161 -9.85 -6.26 3.74
C LEU A 161 -9.57 -6.64 5.20
N ALA A 162 -10.61 -6.97 5.97
CA ALA A 162 -10.46 -7.41 7.35
C ALA A 162 -9.78 -8.77 7.44
N VAL A 163 -8.94 -8.93 8.46
CA VAL A 163 -8.24 -10.17 8.80
C VAL A 163 -8.53 -10.57 10.24
N ASP A 164 -8.30 -11.84 10.55
CA ASP A 164 -8.45 -12.39 11.90
C ASP A 164 -7.33 -11.94 12.85
N ASN A 165 -6.09 -11.82 12.33
CA ASN A 165 -4.92 -11.36 13.08
C ASN A 165 -4.25 -10.21 12.33
N GLU A 166 -4.32 -8.99 12.89
CA GLU A 166 -3.68 -7.80 12.33
C GLU A 166 -2.19 -7.75 12.70
N VAL A 167 -1.37 -7.21 11.82
CA VAL A 167 0.01 -6.79 12.16
C VAL A 167 -0.08 -5.54 13.01
N VAL A 168 0.53 -5.53 14.20
CA VAL A 168 0.50 -4.39 15.12
C VAL A 168 1.87 -3.73 15.20
N VAL A 169 1.92 -2.42 15.01
CA VAL A 169 3.17 -1.65 15.05
C VAL A 169 2.99 -0.33 15.81
N PRO A 170 4.02 0.14 16.52
CA PRO A 170 3.96 1.41 17.22
C PRO A 170 4.08 2.60 16.25
N VAL A 171 3.37 3.70 16.56
CA VAL A 171 3.38 4.94 15.79
C VAL A 171 4.75 5.62 15.86
N ASN A 172 5.13 6.32 14.78
CA ASN A 172 6.40 7.07 14.67
C ASN A 172 7.68 6.24 14.80
N LYS A 173 7.61 4.90 14.73
CA LYS A 173 8.78 4.03 14.67
C LYS A 173 9.10 3.62 13.24
N VAL A 174 10.38 3.39 12.97
CA VAL A 174 10.85 2.82 11.70
C VAL A 174 10.65 1.32 11.75
N VAL A 175 9.71 0.83 10.96
CA VAL A 175 9.41 -0.60 10.82
C VAL A 175 10.09 -1.15 9.58
N LYS A 176 11.05 -2.05 9.75
CA LYS A 176 11.65 -2.84 8.67
C LYS A 176 10.79 -4.07 8.42
N VAL A 177 10.46 -4.32 7.17
CA VAL A 177 9.71 -5.51 6.75
C VAL A 177 10.59 -6.39 5.88
N LEU A 178 10.86 -7.60 6.35
CA LEU A 178 11.48 -8.68 5.58
C LEU A 178 10.35 -9.42 4.84
N ILE A 179 10.49 -9.62 3.54
CA ILE A 179 9.39 -10.14 2.72
C ILE A 179 9.87 -11.32 1.89
N THR A 180 9.17 -12.43 2.00
CA THR A 180 9.41 -13.66 1.24
C THR A 180 8.11 -14.40 0.96
N ALA A 181 8.17 -15.47 0.19
CA ALA A 181 7.05 -16.39 -0.02
C ALA A 181 7.49 -17.84 0.16
N ASN A 182 6.54 -18.72 0.49
CA ASN A 182 6.80 -20.13 0.68
C ASN A 182 6.47 -20.97 -0.56
N ASP A 183 5.62 -20.48 -1.45
CA ASP A 183 5.06 -21.26 -2.56
C ASP A 183 5.25 -20.57 -3.93
N VAL A 184 4.48 -19.51 -4.21
CA VAL A 184 4.53 -18.76 -5.47
C VAL A 184 4.92 -17.31 -5.22
N LEU A 185 5.01 -16.49 -6.27
CA LEU A 185 5.20 -15.05 -6.15
C LEU A 185 3.95 -14.41 -5.53
N HIS A 186 4.16 -13.53 -4.56
CA HIS A 186 3.18 -12.60 -4.00
C HIS A 186 3.80 -11.20 -3.94
N ALA A 187 3.05 -10.17 -3.57
CA ALA A 187 3.62 -8.86 -3.24
C ALA A 187 2.90 -8.28 -2.03
N TRP A 188 3.67 -7.91 -1.02
CA TRP A 188 3.18 -7.21 0.16
C TRP A 188 3.05 -5.73 -0.15
N ALA A 189 1.82 -5.21 -0.11
CA ALA A 189 1.54 -3.84 -0.50
C ALA A 189 0.65 -3.14 0.51
N LEU A 190 1.06 -1.93 0.92
CA LEU A 190 0.33 -1.07 1.84
C LEU A 190 0.29 0.36 1.30
N PRO A 191 -0.74 0.70 0.50
CA PRO A 191 -0.79 1.94 -0.28
C PRO A 191 -0.65 3.21 0.56
N SER A 192 -1.25 3.26 1.75
CA SER A 192 -1.19 4.43 2.64
C SER A 192 0.23 4.78 3.12
N PHE A 193 1.14 3.81 3.11
CA PHE A 193 2.54 4.01 3.47
C PHE A 193 3.46 4.12 2.26
N GLY A 194 2.93 3.93 1.04
CA GLY A 194 3.71 3.96 -0.20
C GLY A 194 4.60 2.74 -0.37
N VAL A 195 4.25 1.62 0.24
CA VAL A 195 5.04 0.38 0.21
C VAL A 195 4.41 -0.64 -0.73
N LYS A 196 5.24 -1.22 -1.59
CA LYS A 196 4.97 -2.43 -2.37
C LYS A 196 6.28 -3.15 -2.62
N ARG A 197 6.36 -4.41 -2.23
CA ARG A 197 7.56 -5.23 -2.44
C ARG A 197 7.17 -6.69 -2.70
N ASP A 198 7.76 -7.28 -3.72
CA ASP A 198 7.50 -8.66 -4.09
C ASP A 198 8.00 -9.63 -3.02
N ALA A 199 7.18 -10.64 -2.75
CA ALA A 199 7.48 -11.81 -1.93
C ALA A 199 7.89 -12.96 -2.85
N VAL A 200 9.20 -13.23 -2.92
CA VAL A 200 9.78 -14.19 -3.88
C VAL A 200 10.23 -15.44 -3.12
N PRO A 201 9.80 -16.66 -3.52
CA PRO A 201 10.28 -17.90 -2.91
C PRO A 201 11.81 -18.03 -2.98
N GLY A 202 12.42 -18.38 -1.87
CA GLY A 202 13.88 -18.55 -1.76
C GLY A 202 14.70 -17.25 -1.69
N ARG A 203 14.03 -16.07 -1.66
CA ARG A 203 14.67 -14.77 -1.52
C ARG A 203 13.99 -13.96 -0.44
N ILE A 204 14.76 -13.23 0.37
CA ILE A 204 14.25 -12.24 1.30
C ILE A 204 14.46 -10.85 0.71
N ASN A 205 13.37 -10.19 0.38
CA ASN A 205 13.35 -8.79 0.02
C ASN A 205 13.14 -7.94 1.28
N GLU A 206 13.52 -6.67 1.20
CA GLU A 206 13.41 -5.75 2.32
C GLU A 206 12.69 -4.47 1.90
N THR A 207 11.92 -3.91 2.80
CA THR A 207 11.35 -2.57 2.71
C THR A 207 11.18 -1.99 4.10
N TRP A 208 10.75 -0.74 4.18
CA TRP A 208 10.48 -0.09 5.44
C TRP A 208 9.37 0.95 5.31
N PHE A 209 8.77 1.27 6.44
CA PHE A 209 7.86 2.40 6.57
C PHE A 209 7.94 3.00 7.97
N LYS A 210 7.44 4.23 8.08
CA LYS A 210 7.22 4.90 9.36
C LYS A 210 5.79 5.46 9.35
N ALA A 211 4.90 4.82 10.10
CA ALA A 211 3.53 5.26 10.24
C ALA A 211 3.45 6.46 11.18
N GLU A 212 2.77 7.53 10.76
CA GLU A 212 2.72 8.80 11.50
C GLU A 212 1.44 9.01 12.30
N LYS A 213 0.45 8.14 12.12
CA LYS A 213 -0.87 8.26 12.76
C LYS A 213 -1.36 6.90 13.21
N VAL A 214 -1.90 6.86 14.41
CA VAL A 214 -2.63 5.70 14.95
C VAL A 214 -3.85 5.39 14.09
N GLY A 215 -4.16 4.11 13.89
CA GLY A 215 -5.28 3.63 13.10
C GLY A 215 -4.99 2.32 12.38
N THR A 216 -5.97 1.75 11.69
CA THR A 216 -5.82 0.54 10.89
C THR A 216 -5.69 0.89 9.41
N TYR A 217 -4.68 0.30 8.75
CA TYR A 217 -4.33 0.54 7.36
C TYR A 217 -4.42 -0.77 6.57
N TYR A 218 -5.06 -0.70 5.42
CA TYR A 218 -5.36 -1.89 4.63
C TYR A 218 -4.58 -1.90 3.32
N GLY A 219 -4.17 -3.11 2.94
CA GLY A 219 -3.54 -3.43 1.68
C GLY A 219 -3.97 -4.81 1.19
N GLN A 220 -3.42 -5.23 0.07
CA GLN A 220 -3.73 -6.52 -0.55
C GLN A 220 -2.49 -7.07 -1.26
N CYS A 221 -2.48 -8.39 -1.49
CA CYS A 221 -1.51 -9.01 -2.38
C CYS A 221 -1.52 -8.31 -3.74
N SER A 222 -0.35 -7.93 -4.25
CA SER A 222 -0.20 -7.14 -5.49
C SER A 222 0.62 -7.84 -6.57
N GLU A 223 0.86 -9.18 -6.45
CA GLU A 223 1.41 -10.03 -7.49
C GLU A 223 0.51 -11.25 -7.69
N LEU A 224 0.16 -11.57 -8.95
CA LEU A 224 -0.80 -12.62 -9.27
C LEU A 224 -0.32 -13.98 -8.75
N CYS A 225 -1.04 -14.54 -7.77
CA CYS A 225 -0.66 -15.75 -7.05
C CYS A 225 -1.69 -16.91 -7.18
N GLY A 226 -2.68 -16.79 -8.05
CA GLY A 226 -3.69 -17.82 -8.30
C GLY A 226 -5.13 -17.38 -8.06
N ILE A 227 -6.04 -18.34 -7.87
CA ILE A 227 -7.50 -18.10 -7.90
C ILE A 227 -8.02 -17.24 -6.75
N LYS A 228 -7.35 -17.21 -5.59
CA LYS A 228 -7.73 -16.38 -4.45
C LYS A 228 -6.77 -15.18 -4.25
N HIS A 229 -6.10 -14.74 -5.33
CA HIS A 229 -5.20 -13.59 -5.28
C HIS A 229 -5.83 -12.33 -4.64
N ALA A 230 -7.09 -12.04 -4.92
CA ALA A 230 -7.81 -10.90 -4.35
C ALA A 230 -8.30 -11.12 -2.91
N PHE A 231 -8.12 -12.31 -2.33
CA PHE A 231 -8.70 -12.74 -1.06
C PHE A 231 -7.62 -13.04 0.00
N MET A 232 -6.49 -12.34 -0.06
CA MET A 232 -5.42 -12.35 0.94
C MET A 232 -4.99 -10.91 1.26
N PRO A 233 -5.82 -10.21 2.03
CA PRO A 233 -5.57 -8.83 2.42
C PRO A 233 -4.45 -8.71 3.45
N ILE A 234 -4.01 -7.47 3.64
CA ILE A 234 -3.02 -7.06 4.62
C ILE A 234 -3.69 -6.00 5.50
N ALA A 235 -3.68 -6.21 6.82
CA ALA A 235 -4.13 -5.21 7.77
C ALA A 235 -3.01 -4.90 8.77
N VAL A 236 -2.65 -3.61 8.87
CA VAL A 236 -1.65 -3.11 9.82
C VAL A 236 -2.32 -2.13 10.76
N LYS A 237 -2.34 -2.47 12.04
CA LYS A 237 -2.85 -1.64 13.12
C LYS A 237 -1.69 -0.87 13.74
N VAL A 238 -1.72 0.44 13.58
CA VAL A 238 -0.76 1.36 14.18
C VAL A 238 -1.33 1.83 15.52
N VAL A 239 -0.57 1.67 16.58
CA VAL A 239 -0.98 1.95 17.95
C VAL A 239 0.03 2.86 18.66
N THR A 240 -0.30 3.34 19.86
CA THR A 240 0.66 4.04 20.72
C THR A 240 1.73 3.08 21.25
N ASP A 241 2.83 3.59 21.78
CA ASP A 241 3.88 2.76 22.37
C ASP A 241 3.31 1.94 23.55
N GLU A 242 2.42 2.50 24.35
CA GLU A 242 1.78 1.81 25.49
C GLU A 242 0.86 0.67 25.01
N GLU A 243 -0.03 0.94 24.05
CA GLU A 243 -0.90 -0.08 23.45
C GLU A 243 -0.11 -1.19 22.73
N TYR A 244 1.10 -0.87 22.22
CA TYR A 244 1.97 -1.86 21.61
C TYR A 244 2.55 -2.84 22.64
N GLU A 245 3.00 -2.35 23.80
CA GLU A 245 3.50 -3.20 24.89
C GLU A 245 2.40 -4.10 25.46
N ASP A 246 1.19 -3.57 25.61
CA ASP A 246 0.02 -4.35 26.02
C ASP A 246 -0.28 -5.47 25.02
N TRP A 247 -0.37 -5.13 23.74
CA TRP A 247 -0.56 -6.10 22.67
C TRP A 247 0.55 -7.15 22.63
N LEU A 248 1.81 -6.76 22.84
CA LEU A 248 2.95 -7.65 22.82
C LEU A 248 2.84 -8.72 23.89
N SER A 249 2.37 -8.32 25.09
CA SER A 249 2.15 -9.24 26.21
C SER A 249 1.03 -10.24 25.91
N GLU A 250 -0.10 -9.75 25.37
CA GLU A 250 -1.22 -10.60 24.96
C GLU A 250 -0.86 -11.55 23.81
N ALA A 251 -0.12 -11.06 22.81
CA ALA A 251 0.30 -11.83 21.66
C ALA A 251 1.23 -12.97 22.02
N LYS A 252 2.18 -12.76 22.95
CA LYS A 252 3.06 -13.80 23.47
C LYS A 252 2.27 -14.93 24.14
N GLU A 253 1.21 -14.61 24.87
CA GLU A 253 0.36 -15.63 25.49
C GLU A 253 -0.54 -16.34 24.46
N LYS A 254 -1.17 -15.59 23.57
CA LYS A 254 -2.11 -16.10 22.56
C LYS A 254 -1.42 -17.08 21.61
N PHE A 255 -0.34 -16.63 20.97
CA PHE A 255 0.29 -17.40 19.90
C PHE A 255 1.16 -18.57 20.43
N ALA A 256 1.67 -18.49 21.67
CA ALA A 256 2.29 -19.63 22.31
C ALA A 256 1.30 -20.77 22.60
N LYS A 257 0.06 -20.44 22.97
CA LYS A 257 -1.01 -21.44 23.17
C LYS A 257 -1.42 -22.12 21.86
N GLU A 258 -1.56 -21.34 20.77
CA GLU A 258 -1.90 -21.86 19.45
C GLU A 258 -0.83 -22.84 18.92
N GLU A 259 0.46 -22.56 19.16
CA GLU A 259 1.54 -23.47 18.79
C GLU A 259 1.47 -24.80 19.54
N ILE A 260 1.17 -24.77 20.83
CA ILE A 260 1.01 -25.98 21.67
C ILE A 260 -0.19 -26.81 21.20
N GLU A 261 -1.33 -26.19 20.90
CA GLU A 261 -2.52 -26.88 20.40
C GLU A 261 -2.27 -27.53 19.03
N ASN A 262 -1.65 -26.81 18.10
CA ASN A 262 -1.30 -27.32 16.77
C ASN A 262 -0.30 -28.47 16.83
N ASN A 263 0.67 -28.43 17.72
CA ASN A 263 1.62 -29.51 17.92
C ASN A 263 0.95 -30.75 18.53
N ASN A 264 0.02 -30.57 19.47
CA ASN A 264 -0.76 -31.67 20.05
C ASN A 264 -1.67 -32.35 19.02
N LEU A 265 -2.33 -31.58 18.14
CA LEU A 265 -3.15 -32.11 17.05
C LEU A 265 -2.33 -32.93 16.04
N LYS A 266 -1.12 -32.49 15.70
CA LYS A 266 -0.19 -33.25 14.83
C LYS A 266 0.32 -34.55 15.45
N LEU A 267 0.42 -34.62 16.78
CA LEU A 267 0.82 -35.83 17.49
C LEU A 267 -0.30 -36.88 17.58
N VAL A 268 -1.57 -36.43 17.61
CA VAL A 268 -2.74 -37.32 17.68
C VAL A 268 -3.14 -37.85 16.29
N SER A 269 -2.72 -37.19 15.19
CA SER A 269 -3.02 -37.56 13.81
C SER A 269 -1.99 -38.50 13.16
N LYS A 270 -0.98 -38.95 13.90
CA LYS A 270 -0.02 -39.98 13.50
C LYS A 270 -0.34 -41.30 14.22
#